data_b8ef689b55f78c89edddd971295aafbb
#
_entry.id   b8ef689b55f78c89edddd971295aafbb
#
_cell.length_a   1.000
_cell.length_b   1.000
_cell.length_c   1.000
_cell.angle_alpha   90.00
_cell.angle_beta   90.00
_cell.angle_gamma   90.00
#
_symmetry.space_group_name_H-M   'P 1'
#
loop_
_entity.id
_entity.type
_entity.pdbx_description
1 polymer ?
#
loop_
_entity_poly.entity_id
_entity_poly.type
_entity_poly.pdbx_seq_one_letter_code
_entity_poly.pdbx_strand_id
1 'polypeptide(L)'
;MAFTDFPEQAQGVTLLQRSLQRGRLGHAYLFSGAQLESLESLARTLAKTLNCQRPVKADGVAVDCCDACAACRKIDGDAHGDVHWVRPESKARIVSVEQMRELMREMQLKSGEGEFKVTVI
;
A
#
# COMPACT_ATOMS: atom_id res chain seq x y z
N MET A 1 -8.15 -5.25 6.69
CA MET A 1 -8.84 -5.78 5.50
C MET A 1 -7.83 -6.44 4.56
N ALA A 2 -8.24 -7.51 3.94
CA ALA A 2 -7.48 -8.19 2.89
C ALA A 2 -8.18 -7.95 1.54
N PHE A 3 -7.55 -8.35 0.43
CA PHE A 3 -8.16 -8.17 -0.90
C PHE A 3 -9.51 -8.87 -1.04
N THR A 4 -9.72 -9.96 -0.33
CA THR A 4 -11.00 -10.67 -0.32
C THR A 4 -12.15 -9.84 0.27
N ASP A 5 -11.85 -8.76 0.99
CA ASP A 5 -12.84 -7.89 1.63
C ASP A 5 -13.32 -6.75 0.72
N PHE A 6 -12.96 -6.76 -0.56
CA PHE A 6 -13.32 -5.73 -1.53
C PHE A 6 -14.15 -6.29 -2.71
N PRO A 7 -15.36 -6.82 -2.45
CA PRO A 7 -16.16 -7.41 -3.53
C PRO A 7 -16.61 -6.40 -4.59
N GLU A 8 -16.82 -5.14 -4.19
CA GLU A 8 -17.22 -4.07 -5.11
C GLU A 8 -16.09 -3.60 -6.03
N GLN A 9 -14.85 -3.95 -5.70
CA GLN A 9 -13.65 -3.56 -6.44
C GLN A 9 -12.94 -4.78 -7.01
N ALA A 10 -13.66 -5.85 -7.26
CA ALA A 10 -13.10 -7.15 -7.69
C ALA A 10 -12.23 -7.02 -8.94
N GLN A 11 -12.59 -6.16 -9.89
CA GLN A 11 -11.83 -5.95 -11.11
C GLN A 11 -10.44 -5.35 -10.81
N GLY A 12 -10.40 -4.30 -9.98
CA GLY A 12 -9.15 -3.69 -9.57
C GLY A 12 -8.27 -4.64 -8.77
N VAL A 13 -8.86 -5.38 -7.84
CA VAL A 13 -8.16 -6.41 -7.06
C VAL A 13 -7.57 -7.48 -7.98
N THR A 14 -8.32 -7.96 -8.94
CA THR A 14 -7.85 -8.96 -9.90
C THR A 14 -6.65 -8.45 -10.70
N LEU A 15 -6.69 -7.21 -11.15
CA LEU A 15 -5.58 -6.60 -11.89
C LEU A 15 -4.31 -6.49 -11.03
N LEU A 16 -4.44 -6.05 -9.78
CA LEU A 16 -3.31 -5.97 -8.84
C LEU A 16 -2.71 -7.35 -8.56
N GLN A 17 -3.57 -8.34 -8.28
CA GLN A 17 -3.11 -9.69 -7.99
C GLN A 17 -2.42 -10.34 -9.20
N ARG A 18 -2.89 -10.10 -10.40
CA ARG A 18 -2.22 -10.57 -11.62
C ARG A 18 -0.84 -9.92 -11.80
N SER A 19 -0.73 -8.63 -11.51
CA SER A 19 0.56 -7.94 -11.56
C SER A 19 1.55 -8.53 -10.56
N LEU A 20 1.09 -8.85 -9.35
CA LEU A 20 1.89 -9.51 -8.32
C LEU A 20 2.35 -10.89 -8.78
N GLN A 21 1.43 -11.72 -9.27
CA GLN A 21 1.72 -13.08 -9.73
C GLN A 21 2.74 -13.13 -10.86
N ARG A 22 2.70 -12.16 -11.77
CA ARG A 22 3.59 -12.09 -12.92
C ARG A 22 4.93 -11.42 -12.62
N GLY A 23 5.15 -10.97 -11.38
CA GLY A 23 6.33 -10.22 -11.03
C GLY A 23 6.46 -8.89 -11.77
N ARG A 24 5.34 -8.33 -12.21
CA ARG A 24 5.27 -7.08 -12.98
C ARG A 24 4.55 -5.98 -12.23
N LEU A 25 4.81 -5.88 -10.94
CA LEU A 25 4.27 -4.79 -10.14
C LEU A 25 4.85 -3.46 -10.65
N GLY A 26 3.98 -2.51 -10.97
CA GLY A 26 4.39 -1.18 -11.39
C GLY A 26 5.03 -0.41 -10.24
N HIS A 27 5.81 0.62 -10.56
CA HIS A 27 6.41 1.50 -9.55
C HIS A 27 5.43 2.57 -9.06
N ALA A 28 4.34 2.82 -9.77
CA ALA A 28 3.33 3.80 -9.38
C ALA A 28 1.95 3.37 -9.88
N TYR A 29 0.94 3.60 -9.05
CA TYR A 29 -0.46 3.32 -9.35
C TYR A 29 -1.32 4.52 -9.02
N LEU A 30 -2.33 4.75 -9.81
CA LEU A 30 -3.38 5.73 -9.54
C LEU A 30 -4.69 4.98 -9.26
N PHE A 31 -5.21 5.13 -8.05
CA PHE A 31 -6.51 4.58 -7.69
C PHE A 31 -7.56 5.68 -7.79
N SER A 32 -8.60 5.43 -8.55
CA SER A 32 -9.71 6.37 -8.71
C SER A 32 -11.04 5.69 -8.45
N GLY A 33 -11.95 6.42 -7.84
CA GLY A 33 -13.28 5.91 -7.50
C GLY A 33 -14.10 6.93 -6.72
N ALA A 34 -15.34 6.57 -6.41
CA ALA A 34 -16.28 7.47 -5.76
C ALA A 34 -16.05 7.64 -4.26
N GLN A 35 -15.44 6.65 -3.59
CA GLN A 35 -15.28 6.65 -2.13
C GLN A 35 -13.79 6.61 -1.75
N LEU A 36 -13.31 7.72 -1.19
CA LEU A 36 -11.93 7.85 -0.79
C LEU A 36 -11.51 6.79 0.23
N GLU A 37 -12.34 6.48 1.21
CA GLU A 37 -12.05 5.48 2.23
C GLU A 37 -11.77 4.11 1.64
N SER A 38 -12.53 3.71 0.62
CA SER A 38 -12.32 2.45 -0.08
C SER A 38 -11.01 2.44 -0.84
N LEU A 39 -10.64 3.55 -1.47
CA LEU A 39 -9.37 3.69 -2.18
C LEU A 39 -8.18 3.62 -1.22
N GLU A 40 -8.28 4.30 -0.08
CA GLU A 40 -7.25 4.24 0.97
C GLU A 40 -7.10 2.82 1.53
N SER A 41 -8.21 2.16 1.80
CA SER A 41 -8.20 0.78 2.31
C SER A 41 -7.56 -0.19 1.30
N LEU A 42 -7.84 -0.01 0.03
CA LEU A 42 -7.24 -0.82 -1.03
C LEU A 42 -5.72 -0.58 -1.13
N ALA A 43 -5.28 0.68 -1.08
CA ALA A 43 -3.87 1.02 -1.08
C ALA A 43 -3.16 0.44 0.15
N ARG A 44 -3.78 0.53 1.31
CA ARG A 44 -3.27 -0.05 2.55
C ARG A 44 -3.13 -1.56 2.44
N THR A 45 -4.11 -2.23 1.85
CA THR A 45 -4.08 -3.69 1.65
C THR A 45 -2.96 -4.09 0.69
N LEU A 46 -2.72 -3.33 -0.36
CA LEU A 46 -1.58 -3.56 -1.26
C LEU A 46 -0.25 -3.43 -0.50
N ALA A 47 -0.09 -2.37 0.30
CA ALA A 47 1.10 -2.18 1.12
C ALA A 47 1.30 -3.34 2.10
N LYS A 48 0.22 -3.82 2.73
CA LYS A 48 0.27 -4.98 3.62
C LYS A 48 0.70 -6.25 2.87
N THR A 49 0.17 -6.48 1.68
CA THR A 49 0.53 -7.65 0.86
C THR A 49 2.01 -7.65 0.51
N LEU A 50 2.54 -6.49 0.14
CA LEU A 50 3.95 -6.35 -0.22
C LEU A 50 4.92 -6.58 0.96
N ASN A 51 4.48 -6.29 2.17
CA ASN A 51 5.32 -6.37 3.38
C ASN A 51 4.87 -7.44 4.38
N CYS A 52 3.87 -8.23 4.05
CA CYS A 52 3.33 -9.24 4.93
C CYS A 52 4.36 -10.33 5.23
N GLN A 53 4.44 -10.72 6.51
CA GLN A 53 5.37 -11.77 6.96
C GLN A 53 4.86 -13.18 6.64
N ARG A 54 3.56 -13.34 6.49
CA ARG A 54 2.92 -14.64 6.17
C ARG A 54 1.82 -14.44 5.13
N PRO A 55 2.18 -14.00 3.91
CA PRO A 55 1.17 -13.69 2.89
C PRO A 55 0.48 -14.95 2.37
N VAL A 56 -0.73 -14.75 1.88
CA VAL A 56 -1.39 -15.76 1.06
C VAL A 56 -0.67 -15.81 -0.28
N LYS A 57 -0.27 -17.00 -0.70
CA LYS A 57 0.52 -17.19 -1.91
C LYS A 57 -0.25 -17.93 -2.99
N ALA A 58 -0.02 -17.53 -4.23
CA ALA A 58 -0.44 -18.28 -5.43
C ALA A 58 0.82 -18.50 -6.28
N ASP A 59 1.10 -19.74 -6.61
CA ASP A 59 2.31 -20.15 -7.37
C ASP A 59 3.61 -19.63 -6.73
N GLY A 60 3.68 -19.61 -5.40
CA GLY A 60 4.84 -19.16 -4.65
C GLY A 60 4.99 -17.66 -4.52
N VAL A 61 4.03 -16.88 -5.02
CA VAL A 61 4.07 -15.41 -5.00
C VAL A 61 2.97 -14.87 -4.08
N ALA A 62 3.29 -13.84 -3.29
CA ALA A 62 2.32 -13.19 -2.41
C ALA A 62 1.23 -12.50 -3.24
N VAL A 63 -0.03 -12.82 -2.98
CA VAL A 63 -1.19 -12.24 -3.68
C VAL A 63 -2.20 -11.60 -2.74
N ASP A 64 -2.05 -11.77 -1.43
CA ASP A 64 -2.87 -11.13 -0.41
C ASP A 64 -2.14 -11.13 0.92
N CYS A 65 -2.53 -10.24 1.83
CA CYS A 65 -1.97 -10.20 3.18
C CYS A 65 -2.68 -11.18 4.10
N CYS A 66 -2.01 -11.56 5.21
CA CYS A 66 -2.64 -12.36 6.25
C CYS A 66 -3.55 -11.54 7.17
N ASP A 67 -3.38 -10.24 7.18
CA ASP A 67 -4.13 -9.25 7.99
C ASP A 67 -3.99 -9.45 9.51
N ALA A 68 -2.98 -10.19 9.95
CA ALA A 68 -2.80 -10.54 11.36
C ALA A 68 -1.35 -10.44 11.86
N CYS A 69 -0.34 -10.45 10.99
CA CYS A 69 1.06 -10.38 11.41
C CYS A 69 1.45 -8.98 11.91
N ALA A 70 2.62 -8.87 12.50
CA ALA A 70 3.11 -7.61 13.03
C ALA A 70 3.19 -6.52 11.95
N ALA A 71 3.64 -6.86 10.74
CA ALA A 71 3.70 -5.91 9.62
C ALA A 71 2.30 -5.41 9.24
N CYS A 72 1.33 -6.31 9.08
CA CYS A 72 -0.05 -5.92 8.78
C CYS A 72 -0.64 -5.00 9.85
N ARG A 73 -0.43 -5.31 11.11
CA ARG A 73 -0.91 -4.49 12.23
C ARG A 73 -0.28 -3.10 12.25
N LYS A 74 1.02 -3.02 12.01
CA LYS A 74 1.73 -1.73 11.94
C LYS A 74 1.23 -0.87 10.79
N ILE A 75 1.00 -1.47 9.64
CA ILE A 75 0.49 -0.75 8.47
C ILE A 75 -0.94 -0.25 8.73
N ASP A 76 -1.79 -1.07 9.34
CA ASP A 76 -3.14 -0.65 9.72
C ASP A 76 -3.13 0.51 10.73
N GLY A 77 -2.14 0.56 11.60
CA GLY A 77 -1.96 1.61 12.60
C GLY A 77 -1.10 2.79 12.15
N ASP A 78 -0.73 2.85 10.86
CA ASP A 78 0.16 3.87 10.29
C ASP A 78 1.51 3.96 11.01
N ALA A 79 2.01 2.84 11.51
CA ALA A 79 3.23 2.74 12.31
C ALA A 79 4.36 1.94 11.66
N HIS A 80 4.20 1.53 10.40
CA HIS A 80 5.24 0.79 9.69
C HIS A 80 6.27 1.75 9.10
N GLY A 81 7.56 1.48 9.35
CA GLY A 81 8.65 2.38 8.96
C GLY A 81 8.85 2.54 7.45
N ASP A 82 8.39 1.58 6.65
CA ASP A 82 8.56 1.59 5.20
C ASP A 82 7.27 1.96 4.44
N VAL A 83 6.18 2.23 5.15
CA VAL A 83 4.91 2.64 4.55
C VAL A 83 4.59 4.06 5.01
N HIS A 84 4.58 4.98 4.08
CA HIS A 84 4.40 6.40 4.35
C HIS A 84 3.11 6.92 3.72
N TRP A 85 2.38 7.75 4.47
CA TRP A 85 1.18 8.43 4.00
C TRP A 85 1.47 9.91 3.89
N VAL A 86 1.20 10.48 2.72
CA VAL A 86 1.30 11.91 2.50
C VAL A 86 -0.10 12.46 2.34
N ARG A 87 -0.52 13.28 3.30
CA ARG A 87 -1.83 13.93 3.31
C ARG A 87 -1.65 15.44 3.32
N PRO A 88 -2.57 16.18 2.71
CA PRO A 88 -2.52 17.64 2.80
C PRO A 88 -2.57 18.11 4.25
N GLU A 89 -1.63 18.97 4.63
CA GLU A 89 -1.59 19.57 5.97
C GLU A 89 -2.38 20.87 6.05
N SER A 90 -2.65 21.49 4.90
CA SER A 90 -3.39 22.74 4.83
C SER A 90 -4.89 22.51 4.64
N LYS A 91 -5.70 23.51 5.05
CA LYS A 91 -7.15 23.51 4.81
C LYS A 91 -7.51 23.54 3.32
N ALA A 92 -6.58 23.96 2.46
CA ALA A 92 -6.77 24.00 1.02
C ALA A 92 -6.64 22.62 0.34
N ARG A 93 -6.37 21.56 1.10
CA ARG A 93 -6.18 20.20 0.60
C ARG A 93 -5.06 20.08 -0.44
N ILE A 94 -3.99 20.83 -0.25
CA ILE A 94 -2.84 20.84 -1.13
C ILE A 94 -1.66 20.18 -0.42
N VAL A 95 -1.03 19.21 -1.10
CA VAL A 95 0.25 18.65 -0.65
C VAL A 95 1.34 19.66 -1.01
N SER A 96 2.08 20.14 -0.02
CA SER A 96 3.09 21.17 -0.21
C SER A 96 4.39 20.63 -0.83
N VAL A 97 5.20 21.54 -1.38
CA VAL A 97 6.53 21.19 -1.90
C VAL A 97 7.41 20.66 -0.77
N GLU A 98 7.30 21.21 0.43
CA GLU A 98 8.06 20.75 1.60
C GLU A 98 7.71 19.33 1.97
N GLN A 99 6.43 18.96 1.93
CA GLN A 99 5.99 17.58 2.15
C GLN A 99 6.61 16.63 1.12
N MET A 100 6.66 17.02 -0.13
CA MET A 100 7.26 16.20 -1.19
C MET A 100 8.77 16.08 -1.03
N ARG A 101 9.45 17.12 -0.61
CA ARG A 101 10.90 17.07 -0.33
C ARG A 101 11.21 16.15 0.85
N GLU A 102 10.41 16.20 1.90
CA GLU A 102 10.53 15.30 3.05
C GLU A 102 10.36 13.84 2.60
N LEU A 103 9.32 13.57 1.81
CA LEU A 103 9.08 12.25 1.25
C LEU A 103 10.27 11.75 0.43
N MET A 104 10.84 12.59 -0.44
CA MET A 104 11.99 12.20 -1.24
C MET A 104 13.19 11.82 -0.39
N ARG A 105 13.43 12.51 0.71
CA ARG A 105 14.49 12.15 1.66
C ARG A 105 14.24 10.79 2.28
N GLU A 106 13.03 10.52 2.73
CA GLU A 106 12.67 9.23 3.32
C GLU A 106 12.76 8.08 2.33
N MET A 107 12.39 8.31 1.08
CA MET A 107 12.44 7.28 0.02
C MET A 107 13.86 6.89 -0.36
N GLN A 108 14.85 7.74 -0.11
CA GLN A 108 16.26 7.43 -0.36
C GLN A 108 16.89 6.54 0.70
N LEU A 109 16.27 6.39 1.86
CA LEU A 109 16.75 5.51 2.91
C LEU A 109 16.43 4.05 2.57
N LYS A 110 17.26 3.13 3.05
CA LYS A 110 16.99 1.71 2.89
C LYS A 110 15.73 1.31 3.66
N SER A 111 15.02 0.31 3.13
CA SER A 111 13.92 -0.34 3.86
C SER A 111 14.43 -0.90 5.18
N GLY A 112 13.81 -0.52 6.30
CA GLY A 112 14.24 -0.92 7.63
C GLY A 112 13.52 -2.13 8.20
N GLU A 113 12.27 -2.36 7.81
CA GLU A 113 11.41 -3.40 8.38
C GLU A 113 10.89 -4.38 7.32
N GLY A 114 10.51 -3.89 6.14
CA GLY A 114 9.86 -4.66 5.09
C GLY A 114 10.70 -4.80 3.85
N GLU A 115 10.15 -5.49 2.86
CA GLU A 115 10.80 -5.69 1.57
C GLU A 115 10.59 -4.50 0.63
N PHE A 116 9.50 -3.77 0.80
CA PHE A 116 9.11 -2.68 -0.10
C PHE A 116 8.85 -1.40 0.67
N LYS A 117 9.35 -0.30 0.12
CA LYS A 117 8.91 1.02 0.52
C LYS A 117 7.67 1.40 -0.28
N VAL A 118 6.63 1.81 0.42
CA VAL A 118 5.36 2.18 -0.17
C VAL A 118 4.99 3.59 0.31
N THR A 119 4.63 4.44 -0.62
CA THR A 119 4.12 5.77 -0.31
C THR A 119 2.74 5.94 -0.91
N VAL A 120 1.80 6.38 -0.10
CA VAL A 120 0.44 6.71 -0.52
C VAL A 120 0.29 8.22 -0.41
N ILE A 121 -0.08 8.85 -1.50
CA ILE A 121 -0.22 10.31 -1.60
C ILE A 121 -1.68 10.69 -1.80
#